data_b26c98219b89a24d075213a36da48ef3
#
_entry.id   b26c98219b89a24d075213a36da48ef3
#
_cell.length_a   1.000
_cell.length_b   1.000
_cell.length_c   1.000
_cell.angle_alpha   90.00
_cell.angle_beta   90.00
_cell.angle_gamma   90.00
#
_symmetry.space_group_name_H-M   'P 1'
#
loop_
_entity.id
_entity.type
_entity.pdbx_description
1 polymer ?
#
loop_
_entity_poly.entity_id
_entity_poly.type
_entity_poly.pdbx_seq_one_letter_code
_entity_poly.pdbx_strand_id
1 'polypeptide(L)'
;MDKMDRIMEITNRYLERFGRALIGIYYLPPLAENWKFTVFINSLLVTLRRMDLMPGYTWFMDASEGHYLILWLNGYFRSDLTDVNPVINRLWQIQSSLPLTVIDSIPLSADNPEYSKSRLRQFLYSPGLNQTVTANWHQRTFGMSRLR
;
A
#
# COMPACT_ATOMS: atom_id res chain seq x y z
N MET A 1 8.65 -11.21 -14.49
CA MET A 1 8.57 -10.98 -13.02
C MET A 1 7.10 -10.84 -12.66
N ASP A 2 6.61 -11.65 -11.75
CA ASP A 2 5.23 -11.54 -11.32
C ASP A 2 5.03 -10.39 -10.31
N LYS A 3 3.77 -10.13 -9.96
CA LYS A 3 3.42 -9.02 -9.05
C LYS A 3 4.00 -9.22 -7.65
N MET A 4 4.06 -10.48 -7.20
CA MET A 4 4.57 -10.82 -5.87
C MET A 4 6.07 -10.52 -5.77
N ASP A 5 6.83 -10.92 -6.79
CA ASP A 5 8.27 -10.63 -6.88
C ASP A 5 8.51 -9.12 -6.91
N ARG A 6 7.67 -8.38 -7.63
CA ARG A 6 7.77 -6.93 -7.74
C ARG A 6 7.56 -6.26 -6.39
N ILE A 7 6.57 -6.72 -5.62
CA ILE A 7 6.28 -6.20 -4.29
C ILE A 7 7.44 -6.45 -3.34
N MET A 8 8.04 -7.66 -3.40
CA MET A 8 9.19 -7.98 -2.57
C MET A 8 10.43 -7.18 -2.99
N GLU A 9 10.57 -6.89 -4.28
CA GLU A 9 11.64 -6.02 -4.78
C GLU A 9 11.51 -4.60 -4.23
N ILE A 10 10.32 -4.02 -4.24
CA ILE A 10 10.08 -2.70 -3.65
C ILE A 10 10.43 -2.72 -2.17
N THR A 11 10.02 -3.75 -1.45
CA THR A 11 10.31 -3.91 -0.02
C THR A 11 11.82 -3.89 0.23
N ASN A 12 12.59 -4.65 -0.56
CA ASN A 12 14.04 -4.68 -0.44
C ASN A 12 14.66 -3.31 -0.75
N ARG A 13 14.15 -2.60 -1.73
CA ARG A 13 14.62 -1.24 -2.07
C ARG A 13 14.46 -0.27 -0.92
N TYR A 14 13.33 -0.34 -0.20
CA TYR A 14 13.12 0.53 0.96
C TYR A 14 14.07 0.19 2.10
N LEU A 15 14.34 -1.11 2.34
CA LEU A 15 15.33 -1.53 3.32
C LEU A 15 16.73 -1.03 2.98
N GLU A 16 17.15 -1.21 1.74
CA GLU A 16 18.48 -0.79 1.28
C GLU A 16 18.66 0.74 1.40
N ARG A 17 17.62 1.49 1.03
CA ARG A 17 17.71 2.95 0.98
C ARG A 17 17.62 3.61 2.35
N PHE A 18 16.75 3.12 3.23
CA PHE A 18 16.43 3.79 4.49
C PHE A 18 16.84 3.00 5.72
N GLY A 19 17.15 1.71 5.60
CA GLY A 19 17.41 0.83 6.74
C GLY A 19 16.17 0.52 7.56
N ARG A 20 15.16 1.38 7.53
CA ARG A 20 13.85 1.20 8.16
C ARG A 20 12.77 1.71 7.25
N ALA A 21 11.66 0.98 7.21
CA ALA A 21 10.49 1.39 6.46
C ALA A 21 9.23 1.04 7.26
N LEU A 22 8.13 1.68 6.90
CA LEU A 22 6.82 1.33 7.42
C LEU A 22 5.97 0.87 6.25
N ILE A 23 5.29 -0.26 6.41
CA ILE A 23 4.38 -0.78 5.40
C ILE A 23 2.97 -0.69 5.96
N GLY A 24 2.10 0.08 5.29
CA GLY A 24 0.69 0.13 5.62
C GLY A 24 -0.12 -0.69 4.62
N ILE A 25 -1.08 -1.47 5.10
CA ILE A 25 -1.97 -2.27 4.27
C ILE A 25 -3.40 -1.85 4.58
N TYR A 26 -4.15 -1.45 3.55
CA TYR A 26 -5.47 -0.85 3.68
C TYR A 26 -6.45 -1.50 2.72
N TYR A 27 -7.72 -1.56 3.12
CA TYR A 27 -8.82 -1.84 2.21
C TYR A 27 -9.67 -0.60 2.05
N LEU A 28 -9.92 -0.23 0.79
CA LEU A 28 -10.67 0.95 0.38
C LEU A 28 -11.95 0.46 -0.28
N PRO A 29 -13.14 0.72 0.32
CA PRO A 29 -14.40 0.26 -0.25
C PRO A 29 -14.63 0.79 -1.67
N PRO A 30 -15.49 0.12 -2.47
CA PRO A 30 -15.81 0.58 -3.82
C PRO A 30 -16.30 2.02 -3.84
N LEU A 31 -15.88 2.78 -4.85
CA LEU A 31 -16.34 4.14 -5.12
C LEU A 31 -17.43 4.11 -6.19
N ALA A 32 -18.35 5.07 -6.12
CA ALA A 32 -19.37 5.24 -7.17
C ALA A 32 -18.75 5.57 -8.53
N GLU A 33 -17.59 6.24 -8.52
CA GLU A 33 -16.90 6.69 -9.73
C GLU A 33 -15.42 6.34 -9.63
N ASN A 34 -14.90 5.54 -10.57
CA ASN A 34 -13.52 5.03 -10.52
C ASN A 34 -12.46 6.12 -10.58
N TRP A 35 -12.73 7.26 -11.24
CA TRP A 35 -11.78 8.36 -11.34
C TRP A 35 -11.42 8.95 -9.96
N LYS A 36 -12.32 8.84 -8.98
CA LYS A 36 -12.08 9.32 -7.62
C LYS A 36 -10.93 8.57 -6.94
N PHE A 37 -10.72 7.31 -7.28
CA PHE A 37 -9.59 6.55 -6.76
C PHE A 37 -8.26 7.16 -7.22
N THR A 38 -8.15 7.53 -8.48
CA THR A 38 -6.96 8.19 -9.02
C THR A 38 -6.72 9.53 -8.32
N VAL A 39 -7.76 10.31 -8.08
CA VAL A 39 -7.66 11.57 -7.33
C VAL A 39 -7.15 11.31 -5.92
N PHE A 40 -7.68 10.30 -5.25
CA PHE A 40 -7.22 9.93 -3.91
C PHE A 40 -5.74 9.56 -3.90
N ILE A 41 -5.30 8.67 -4.79
CA ILE A 41 -3.90 8.23 -4.84
C ILE A 41 -2.98 9.44 -5.10
N ASN A 42 -3.32 10.30 -6.04
CA ASN A 42 -2.50 11.49 -6.33
C ASN A 42 -2.40 12.44 -5.13
N SER A 43 -3.52 12.70 -4.46
CA SER A 43 -3.53 13.53 -3.25
C SER A 43 -2.73 12.90 -2.12
N LEU A 44 -2.85 11.59 -1.95
CA LEU A 44 -2.12 10.84 -0.94
C LEU A 44 -0.61 10.95 -1.16
N LEU A 45 -0.15 10.71 -2.39
CA LEU A 45 1.28 10.77 -2.70
C LEU A 45 1.86 12.17 -2.47
N VAL A 46 1.15 13.21 -2.88
CA VAL A 46 1.59 14.60 -2.66
C VAL A 46 1.68 14.89 -1.17
N THR A 47 0.67 14.51 -0.41
CA THR A 47 0.63 14.77 1.05
C THR A 47 1.74 14.03 1.76
N LEU A 48 1.96 12.76 1.45
CA LEU A 48 3.00 11.95 2.09
C LEU A 48 4.40 12.44 1.73
N ARG A 49 4.61 12.94 0.50
CA ARG A 49 5.88 13.55 0.11
C ARG A 49 6.16 14.82 0.92
N ARG A 50 5.14 15.64 1.16
CA ARG A 50 5.27 16.85 1.99
C ARG A 50 5.61 16.53 3.44
N MET A 51 5.28 15.32 3.89
CA MET A 51 5.64 14.81 5.22
C MET A 51 7.00 14.11 5.23
N ASP A 52 7.76 14.17 4.14
CA ASP A 52 9.07 13.52 3.96
C ASP A 52 9.02 11.99 4.13
N LEU A 53 7.89 11.38 3.80
CA LEU A 53 7.70 9.95 3.96
C LEU A 53 8.10 9.12 2.75
N MET A 54 8.43 9.76 1.63
CA MET A 54 8.94 9.10 0.41
C MET A 54 8.08 7.89 0.01
N PRO A 55 6.78 8.09 -0.31
CA PRO A 55 5.85 6.98 -0.48
C PRO A 55 6.10 6.16 -1.75
N GLY A 56 5.97 4.85 -1.64
CA GLY A 56 5.76 3.93 -2.74
C GLY A 56 4.44 3.21 -2.52
N TYR A 57 3.84 2.70 -3.57
CA TYR A 57 2.53 2.08 -3.45
C TYR A 57 2.32 0.94 -4.45
N THR A 58 1.40 0.06 -4.09
CA THR A 58 0.80 -0.93 -4.98
C THR A 58 -0.66 -1.06 -4.58
N TRP A 59 -1.55 -1.17 -5.56
CA TRP A 59 -2.95 -1.44 -5.27
C TRP A 59 -3.49 -2.55 -6.16
N PHE A 60 -4.48 -3.27 -5.65
CA PHE A 60 -5.18 -4.35 -6.36
C PHE A 60 -6.68 -4.13 -6.22
N MET A 61 -7.40 -4.24 -7.33
CA MET A 61 -8.86 -4.16 -7.32
C MET A 61 -9.45 -5.55 -7.10
N ASP A 62 -10.40 -5.68 -6.16
CA ASP A 62 -11.13 -6.93 -5.96
C ASP A 62 -12.37 -7.02 -6.88
N ALA A 63 -13.09 -8.15 -6.81
CA ALA A 63 -14.26 -8.39 -7.66
C ALA A 63 -15.41 -7.42 -7.40
N SER A 64 -15.47 -6.81 -6.21
CA SER A 64 -16.48 -5.81 -5.87
C SER A 64 -16.08 -4.38 -6.24
N GLU A 65 -14.91 -4.22 -6.88
CA GLU A 65 -14.30 -2.93 -7.27
C GLU A 65 -13.76 -2.12 -6.09
N GLY A 66 -13.62 -2.74 -4.91
CA GLY A 66 -12.83 -2.19 -3.83
C GLY A 66 -11.34 -2.38 -4.10
N HIS A 67 -10.49 -1.69 -3.35
CA HIS A 67 -9.05 -1.72 -3.56
C HIS A 67 -8.33 -2.13 -2.29
N TYR A 68 -7.34 -3.02 -2.45
CA TYR A 68 -6.30 -3.24 -1.44
C TYR A 68 -5.13 -2.33 -1.79
N LEU A 69 -4.67 -1.58 -0.82
CA LEU A 69 -3.56 -0.63 -1.00
C LEU A 69 -2.42 -1.01 -0.06
N ILE A 70 -1.22 -1.14 -0.61
CA ILE A 70 0.01 -1.32 0.14
C ILE A 70 0.83 -0.04 -0.03
N LEU A 71 1.23 0.56 1.09
CA LEU A 71 2.11 1.73 1.11
C LEU A 71 3.43 1.37 1.77
N TRP A 72 4.52 1.77 1.13
CA TRP A 72 5.86 1.75 1.73
C TRP A 72 6.24 3.18 2.06
N LEU A 73 6.68 3.42 3.27
CA LEU A 73 7.07 4.75 3.75
C LEU A 73 8.45 4.69 4.39
N ASN A 74 9.17 5.81 4.31
CA ASN A 74 10.42 5.99 5.04
C ASN A 74 10.13 5.92 6.55
N GLY A 75 10.74 4.98 7.25
CA GLY A 75 10.54 4.76 8.68
C GLY A 75 11.59 5.43 9.57
N TYR A 76 12.46 6.28 9.01
CA TYR A 76 13.60 6.82 9.74
C TYR A 76 13.18 7.65 10.95
N PHE A 77 12.15 8.48 10.80
CA PHE A 77 11.69 9.38 11.87
C PHE A 77 10.44 8.88 12.59
N ARG A 78 9.92 7.71 12.25
CA ARG A 78 8.68 7.20 12.82
C ARG A 78 8.81 5.71 13.11
N SER A 79 8.25 5.28 14.24
CA SER A 79 8.23 3.87 14.63
C SER A 79 6.95 3.14 14.20
N ASP A 80 5.88 3.90 13.88
CA ASP A 80 4.58 3.33 13.51
C ASP A 80 3.80 4.31 12.62
N LEU A 81 2.58 3.93 12.26
CA LEU A 81 1.70 4.71 11.39
C LEU A 81 0.58 5.44 12.16
N THR A 82 0.68 5.57 13.47
CA THR A 82 -0.38 6.12 14.32
C THR A 82 -0.76 7.55 13.90
N ASP A 83 0.20 8.37 13.51
CA ASP A 83 -0.04 9.74 13.05
C ASP A 83 -0.29 9.84 11.55
N VAL A 84 0.03 8.81 10.79
CA VAL A 84 -0.14 8.79 9.33
C VAL A 84 -1.52 8.28 8.93
N ASN A 85 -2.03 7.24 9.60
CA ASN A 85 -3.32 6.64 9.28
C ASN A 85 -4.49 7.64 9.32
N PRO A 86 -4.58 8.58 10.30
CA PRO A 86 -5.64 9.59 10.26
C PRO A 86 -5.57 10.51 9.05
N VAL A 87 -4.37 10.81 8.56
CA VAL A 87 -4.19 11.64 7.35
C VAL A 87 -4.71 10.89 6.14
N ILE A 88 -4.38 9.61 6.01
CA ILE A 88 -4.82 8.76 4.91
C ILE A 88 -6.35 8.66 4.91
N ASN A 89 -6.94 8.40 6.07
CA ASN A 89 -8.39 8.28 6.20
C ASN A 89 -9.11 9.59 5.85
N ARG A 90 -8.55 10.73 6.25
CA ARG A 90 -9.12 12.04 5.92
C ARG A 90 -9.15 12.28 4.41
N LEU A 91 -8.06 11.95 3.72
CA LEU A 91 -7.99 12.08 2.26
C LEU A 91 -8.97 11.13 1.58
N TRP A 92 -9.12 9.92 2.12
CA TRP A 92 -10.09 8.97 1.59
C TRP A 92 -11.54 9.47 1.76
N GLN A 93 -11.87 10.03 2.92
CA GLN A 93 -13.21 10.52 3.22
C GLN A 93 -13.64 11.70 2.35
N ILE A 94 -12.71 12.41 1.73
CA ILE A 94 -13.04 13.42 0.73
C ILE A 94 -13.70 12.78 -0.50
N GLN A 95 -13.30 11.56 -0.83
CA GLN A 95 -13.79 10.84 -2.02
C GLN A 95 -14.91 9.84 -1.72
N SER A 96 -15.09 9.43 -0.48
CA SER A 96 -15.99 8.34 -0.11
C SER A 96 -16.74 8.64 1.18
N SER A 97 -17.99 8.20 1.24
CA SER A 97 -18.79 8.23 2.48
C SER A 97 -18.47 7.06 3.42
N LEU A 98 -17.82 6.02 2.92
CA LEU A 98 -17.47 4.84 3.70
C LEU A 98 -16.01 4.95 4.18
N PRO A 99 -15.72 4.57 5.44
CA PRO A 99 -14.35 4.62 5.94
C PRO A 99 -13.48 3.53 5.29
N LEU A 100 -12.18 3.79 5.21
CA LEU A 100 -11.22 2.75 4.87
C LEU A 100 -10.98 1.83 6.07
N THR A 101 -10.44 0.64 5.80
CA THR A 101 -10.04 -0.31 6.85
C THR A 101 -8.52 -0.41 6.85
N VAL A 102 -7.90 -0.23 8.00
CA VAL A 102 -6.48 -0.53 8.20
C VAL A 102 -6.36 -2.03 8.47
N ILE A 103 -5.76 -2.76 7.53
CA ILE A 103 -5.59 -4.21 7.66
C ILE A 103 -4.37 -4.53 8.52
N ASP A 104 -3.24 -3.87 8.25
CA ASP A 104 -2.01 -4.11 9.01
C ASP A 104 -1.07 -2.91 8.89
N SER A 105 -0.19 -2.79 9.87
CA SER A 105 0.91 -1.84 9.89
C SER A 105 2.16 -2.63 10.26
N ILE A 106 3.11 -2.73 9.32
CA ILE A 106 4.28 -3.60 9.46
C ILE A 106 5.53 -2.72 9.53
N PRO A 107 6.22 -2.67 10.67
CA PRO A 107 7.55 -2.06 10.71
C PRO A 107 8.55 -2.98 10.03
N LEU A 108 9.34 -2.42 9.12
CA LEU A 108 10.36 -3.14 8.39
C LEU A 108 11.73 -2.63 8.83
N SER A 109 12.59 -3.52 9.30
CA SER A 109 13.92 -3.17 9.79
C SER A 109 14.99 -4.07 9.14
N ALA A 110 16.14 -3.46 8.84
CA ALA A 110 17.30 -4.22 8.36
C ALA A 110 17.81 -5.23 9.40
N ASP A 111 17.52 -5.01 10.70
CA ASP A 111 17.92 -5.93 11.78
C ASP A 111 17.12 -7.22 11.79
N ASN A 112 15.88 -7.20 11.33
CA ASN A 112 15.02 -8.38 11.26
C ASN A 112 14.08 -8.31 10.06
N PRO A 113 14.61 -8.38 8.83
CA PRO A 113 13.81 -8.19 7.62
C PRO A 113 12.83 -9.35 7.37
N GLU A 114 13.17 -10.57 7.78
CA GLU A 114 12.35 -11.74 7.45
C GLU A 114 11.00 -11.76 8.18
N TYR A 115 10.93 -11.23 9.39
CA TYR A 115 9.66 -11.13 10.12
C TYR A 115 8.64 -10.30 9.34
N SER A 116 9.04 -9.12 8.90
CA SER A 116 8.18 -8.19 8.17
C SER A 116 7.82 -8.72 6.79
N LYS A 117 8.80 -9.30 6.08
CA LYS A 117 8.56 -9.92 4.77
C LYS A 117 7.60 -11.10 4.89
N SER A 118 7.72 -11.89 5.95
CA SER A 118 6.81 -13.01 6.20
C SER A 118 5.37 -12.54 6.40
N ARG A 119 5.15 -11.47 7.18
CA ARG A 119 3.82 -10.89 7.37
C ARG A 119 3.24 -10.39 6.05
N LEU A 120 4.05 -9.72 5.25
CA LEU A 120 3.62 -9.22 3.93
C LEU A 120 3.25 -10.39 3.00
N ARG A 121 4.05 -11.45 2.98
CA ARG A 121 3.75 -12.66 2.19
C ARG A 121 2.45 -13.32 2.64
N GLN A 122 2.21 -13.43 3.93
CA GLN A 122 0.97 -13.99 4.47
C GLN A 122 -0.25 -13.22 3.96
N PHE A 123 -0.17 -11.90 3.96
CA PHE A 123 -1.23 -11.07 3.41
C PHE A 123 -1.42 -11.34 1.91
N LEU A 124 -0.35 -11.34 1.13
CA LEU A 124 -0.40 -11.50 -0.33
C LEU A 124 -0.90 -12.88 -0.77
N TYR A 125 -0.65 -13.91 0.03
CA TYR A 125 -1.11 -15.27 -0.26
C TYR A 125 -2.43 -15.62 0.42
N SER A 126 -3.10 -14.67 1.05
CA SER A 126 -4.45 -14.91 1.57
C SER A 126 -5.38 -15.28 0.40
N PRO A 127 -6.32 -16.23 0.57
CA PRO A 127 -7.06 -16.79 -0.57
C PRO A 127 -7.77 -15.75 -1.44
N GLY A 128 -8.46 -14.79 -0.84
CA GLY A 128 -9.17 -13.76 -1.60
C GLY A 128 -8.25 -12.85 -2.38
N LEU A 129 -7.15 -12.42 -1.77
CA LEU A 129 -6.21 -11.51 -2.42
C LEU A 129 -5.37 -12.21 -3.47
N ASN A 130 -4.97 -13.46 -3.24
CA ASN A 130 -4.20 -14.21 -4.22
C ASN A 130 -4.95 -14.34 -5.54
N GLN A 131 -6.26 -14.59 -5.51
CA GLN A 131 -7.09 -14.60 -6.71
C GLN A 131 -7.10 -13.25 -7.42
N THR A 132 -7.20 -12.15 -6.66
CA THR A 132 -7.14 -10.79 -7.19
C THR A 132 -5.79 -10.50 -7.83
N VAL A 133 -4.69 -10.87 -7.18
CA VAL A 133 -3.33 -10.64 -7.67
C VAL A 133 -3.04 -11.42 -8.94
N THR A 134 -3.60 -12.63 -9.07
CA THR A 134 -3.40 -13.49 -10.25
C THR A 134 -4.43 -13.27 -11.35
N ALA A 135 -5.47 -12.48 -11.10
CA ALA A 135 -6.54 -12.25 -12.06
C ALA A 135 -6.08 -11.41 -13.26
N ASN A 136 -6.80 -11.54 -14.28
CA ASN A 136 -6.74 -11.08 -15.66
C ASN A 136 -5.93 -9.80 -15.93
N TRP A 137 -4.86 -9.93 -16.68
CA TRP A 137 -3.99 -8.84 -17.13
C TRP A 137 -4.65 -7.87 -18.11
N HIS A 138 -5.78 -8.24 -18.74
CA HIS A 138 -6.45 -7.43 -19.75
C HIS A 138 -7.25 -6.28 -19.15
N GLN A 139 -7.55 -6.32 -17.85
CA GLN A 139 -8.17 -5.23 -17.14
C GLN A 139 -7.17 -4.62 -16.16
N ARG A 140 -7.15 -3.29 -16.08
CA ARG A 140 -6.28 -2.60 -15.13
C ARG A 140 -6.78 -2.84 -13.72
N THR A 141 -6.39 -3.96 -13.12
CA THR A 141 -6.79 -4.38 -11.78
C THR A 141 -5.72 -4.10 -10.74
N PHE A 142 -4.59 -3.50 -11.16
CA PHE A 142 -3.57 -3.12 -10.19
C PHE A 142 -2.76 -1.91 -10.69
N GLY A 143 -2.17 -1.18 -9.75
CA GLY A 143 -1.22 -0.10 -10.01
C GLY A 143 -0.05 -0.19 -9.05
N MET A 144 1.10 0.36 -9.45
CA MET A 144 2.34 0.27 -8.68
C MET A 144 3.21 1.48 -8.99
N SER A 145 3.87 2.02 -7.96
CA SER A 145 4.85 3.08 -8.14
C SER A 145 6.08 2.55 -8.87
N ARG A 146 6.77 3.45 -9.57
CA ARG A 146 8.01 3.09 -10.25
C ARG A 146 9.11 2.84 -9.21
N LEU A 147 9.94 1.84 -9.48
CA LEU A 147 11.17 1.63 -8.74
C LEU A 147 12.20 2.68 -9.16
N ARG A 148 12.77 3.34 -8.20
CA ARG A 148 13.83 4.32 -8.43
C ARG A 148 15.04 4.01 -7.60
#